data_4cd3acaf11d7a9a3b7322be1cb85cce3
#
_entry.id   4cd3acaf11d7a9a3b7322be1cb85cce3
#
_cell.length_a   1.000
_cell.length_b   1.000
_cell.length_c   1.000
_cell.angle_alpha   90.00
_cell.angle_beta   90.00
_cell.angle_gamma   90.00
#
_symmetry.space_group_name_H-M   'P 1'
#
loop_
_entity.id
_entity.type
_entity.pdbx_description
1 polymer ?
#
loop_
_entity_poly.entity_id
_entity_poly.type
_entity_poly.pdbx_seq_one_letter_code
_entity_poly.pdbx_strand_id
1 'polypeptide(L)'
;EILEHLTASRYADLLDGTGDIPTQVPSNKAEVLALKELSHGFDLRLREAAKNPVGFVEFQRGERTIRRNRETILTQSIHHATEHRAQIAGIFANHGLKVIDLDEIDMWQFANYEGLGD
;
A
#
# COMPACT_ATOMS: atom_id res chain seq x y z
N GLU A 1 -12.84 -2.52 5.19
CA GLU A 1 -12.58 -1.46 4.19
C GLU A 1 -11.15 -0.91 4.26
N ILE A 2 -10.69 -0.41 5.43
CA ILE A 2 -9.34 0.16 5.58
C ILE A 2 -8.27 -0.89 5.28
N LEU A 3 -8.41 -2.12 5.75
CA LEU A 3 -7.46 -3.20 5.49
C LEU A 3 -7.40 -3.63 4.03
N GLU A 4 -8.50 -3.57 3.30
CA GLU A 4 -8.54 -3.82 1.85
C GLU A 4 -7.74 -2.76 1.06
N HIS A 5 -7.70 -1.53 1.58
CA HIS A 5 -6.98 -0.43 0.96
C HIS A 5 -5.51 -0.33 1.37
N LEU A 6 -5.15 -0.93 2.51
CA LEU A 6 -3.76 -0.98 2.99
C LEU A 6 -2.86 -1.83 2.11
N THR A 7 -3.46 -2.76 1.41
CA THR A 7 -2.66 -3.58 0.52
C THR A 7 -2.28 -2.76 -0.69
N ALA A 8 -1.02 -2.77 -1.02
CA ALA A 8 -0.51 -2.31 -2.30
C ALA A 8 -1.12 -3.08 -3.50
N SER A 9 -2.06 -4.00 -3.23
CA SER A 9 -2.64 -4.94 -4.18
C SER A 9 -3.26 -4.25 -5.38
N ARG A 10 -4.10 -3.25 -5.14
CA ARG A 10 -4.77 -2.52 -6.22
C ARG A 10 -3.79 -1.80 -7.13
N TYR A 11 -2.74 -1.21 -6.57
CA TYR A 11 -1.74 -0.50 -7.36
C TYR A 11 -0.77 -1.47 -8.05
N ALA A 12 -0.41 -2.56 -7.40
CA ALA A 12 0.38 -3.61 -8.02
C ALA A 12 -0.38 -4.23 -9.21
N ASP A 13 -1.67 -4.53 -9.02
CA ASP A 13 -2.52 -5.06 -10.09
C ASP A 13 -2.66 -4.09 -11.27
N LEU A 14 -2.83 -2.78 -11.01
CA LEU A 14 -2.83 -1.76 -12.07
C LEU A 14 -1.54 -1.72 -12.86
N LEU A 15 -0.41 -2.05 -12.25
CA LEU A 15 0.91 -1.95 -12.87
C LEU A 15 1.34 -3.23 -13.59
N ASP A 16 0.96 -4.40 -13.10
CA ASP A 16 1.38 -5.70 -13.65
C ASP A 16 0.23 -6.62 -14.09
N GLY A 17 -1.01 -6.33 -13.68
CA GLY A 17 -2.21 -7.05 -14.14
C GLY A 17 -2.35 -8.49 -13.64
N THR A 18 -1.64 -8.89 -12.59
CA THR A 18 -1.51 -10.30 -12.18
C THR A 18 -2.08 -10.62 -10.81
N GLY A 19 -2.76 -9.70 -10.15
CA GLY A 19 -3.11 -9.90 -8.76
C GLY A 19 -4.58 -10.11 -8.46
N ASP A 20 -4.85 -11.05 -7.58
CA ASP A 20 -6.12 -11.13 -6.89
C ASP A 20 -6.17 -10.10 -5.77
N ILE A 21 -7.07 -9.14 -5.90
CA ILE A 21 -7.27 -8.11 -4.86
C ILE A 21 -8.07 -8.74 -3.71
N PRO A 22 -7.55 -8.73 -2.47
CA PRO A 22 -8.30 -9.24 -1.33
C PRO A 22 -9.57 -8.41 -1.10
N THR A 23 -10.70 -9.06 -1.06
CA THR A 23 -12.00 -8.41 -0.81
C THR A 23 -12.60 -8.78 0.54
N GLN A 24 -12.08 -9.80 1.18
CA GLN A 24 -12.61 -10.31 2.44
C GLN A 24 -11.95 -9.63 3.64
N VAL A 25 -12.78 -9.09 4.53
CA VAL A 25 -12.32 -8.53 5.81
C VAL A 25 -11.97 -9.67 6.75
N PRO A 26 -10.74 -9.71 7.31
CA PRO A 26 -10.35 -10.76 8.24
C PRO A 26 -11.18 -10.69 9.52
N SER A 27 -11.63 -11.84 10.00
CA SER A 27 -12.49 -12.01 11.16
C SER A 27 -11.75 -12.59 12.39
N ASN A 28 -10.53 -13.06 12.19
CA ASN A 28 -9.71 -13.66 13.23
C ASN A 28 -8.21 -13.42 13.01
N LYS A 29 -7.41 -13.76 14.01
CA LYS A 29 -5.95 -13.54 13.99
C LYS A 29 -5.25 -14.27 12.83
N ALA A 30 -5.67 -15.48 12.51
CA ALA A 30 -5.05 -16.27 11.44
C ALA A 30 -5.26 -15.61 10.07
N GLU A 31 -6.46 -15.09 9.81
CA GLU A 31 -6.78 -14.36 8.59
C GLU A 31 -6.03 -13.01 8.51
N VAL A 32 -5.82 -12.33 9.64
CA VAL A 32 -4.99 -11.12 9.68
C VAL A 32 -3.54 -11.43 9.34
N LEU A 33 -2.98 -12.53 9.86
CA LEU A 33 -1.62 -12.95 9.54
C LEU A 33 -1.47 -13.35 8.06
N ALA A 34 -2.46 -14.04 7.52
CA ALA A 34 -2.49 -14.39 6.10
C ALA A 34 -2.54 -13.13 5.21
N LEU A 35 -3.34 -12.13 5.60
CA LEU A 35 -3.40 -10.85 4.90
C LEU A 35 -2.06 -10.09 4.97
N LYS A 36 -1.35 -10.16 6.09
CA LYS A 36 -0.02 -9.58 6.25
C LYS A 36 0.97 -10.18 5.24
N GLU A 37 1.01 -11.49 5.11
CA GLU A 37 1.90 -12.17 4.15
C GLU A 37 1.53 -11.82 2.71
N LEU A 38 0.24 -11.77 2.41
CA LEU A 38 -0.25 -11.34 1.10
C LEU A 38 0.13 -9.89 0.78
N SER A 39 -0.01 -8.98 1.75
CA SER A 39 0.41 -7.58 1.63
C SER A 39 1.89 -7.45 1.31
N HIS A 40 2.73 -8.23 1.99
CA HIS A 40 4.16 -8.25 1.70
C HIS A 40 4.46 -8.64 0.25
N GLY A 41 3.74 -9.62 -0.29
CA GLY A 41 3.85 -10.00 -1.70
C GLY A 41 3.50 -8.85 -2.66
N PHE A 42 2.46 -8.08 -2.37
CA PHE A 42 2.10 -6.91 -3.16
C PHE A 42 3.13 -5.78 -3.05
N ASP A 43 3.71 -5.55 -1.89
CA ASP A 43 4.78 -4.57 -1.71
C ASP A 43 6.02 -4.92 -2.55
N LEU A 44 6.39 -6.19 -2.61
CA LEU A 44 7.48 -6.65 -3.47
C LEU A 44 7.18 -6.40 -4.96
N ARG A 45 5.95 -6.65 -5.40
CA ARG A 45 5.51 -6.36 -6.77
C ARG A 45 5.56 -4.87 -7.09
N LEU A 46 5.15 -3.99 -6.16
CA LEU A 46 5.27 -2.54 -6.32
C LEU A 46 6.72 -2.10 -6.42
N ARG A 47 7.60 -2.64 -5.59
CA ARG A 47 9.04 -2.36 -5.65
C ARG A 47 9.64 -2.79 -6.98
N GLU A 48 9.23 -3.92 -7.52
CA GLU A 48 9.66 -4.37 -8.85
C GLU A 48 9.13 -3.44 -9.95
N ALA A 49 7.86 -3.06 -9.89
CA ALA A 49 7.27 -2.11 -10.85
C ALA A 49 7.94 -0.74 -10.81
N ALA A 50 8.43 -0.30 -9.65
CA ALA A 50 9.13 0.97 -9.47
C ALA A 50 10.49 1.04 -10.19
N LYS A 51 11.08 -0.09 -10.54
CA LYS A 51 12.32 -0.14 -11.35
C LYS A 51 12.10 0.33 -12.79
N ASN A 52 10.87 0.30 -13.26
CA ASN A 52 10.47 0.80 -14.57
C ASN A 52 9.29 1.77 -14.47
N PRO A 53 9.54 3.01 -14.01
CA PRO A 53 8.48 3.98 -13.75
C PRO A 53 7.91 4.64 -15.01
N VAL A 54 8.61 4.53 -16.13
CA VAL A 54 8.25 5.23 -17.37
C VAL A 54 7.10 4.53 -18.10
N GLY A 55 6.23 5.30 -18.71
CA GLY A 55 5.16 4.80 -19.56
C GLY A 55 3.79 4.94 -18.94
N PHE A 56 2.83 4.28 -19.57
CA PHE A 56 1.42 4.35 -19.22
C PHE A 56 0.85 2.96 -19.03
N VAL A 57 -0.21 2.88 -18.24
CA VAL A 57 -1.10 1.73 -18.18
C VAL A 57 -2.51 2.14 -18.55
N GLU A 58 -3.25 1.23 -19.12
CA GLU A 58 -4.66 1.40 -19.44
C GLU A 58 -5.47 0.35 -18.68
N PHE A 59 -6.58 0.78 -18.10
CA PHE A 59 -7.48 -0.10 -17.37
C PHE A 59 -8.92 0.37 -17.51
N GLN A 60 -9.85 -0.56 -17.34
CA GLN A 60 -11.29 -0.26 -17.41
C GLN A 60 -11.81 0.22 -16.05
N ARG A 61 -12.61 1.29 -16.08
CA ARG A 61 -13.39 1.77 -14.95
C ARG A 61 -14.85 1.98 -15.40
N GLY A 62 -15.66 0.95 -15.18
CA GLY A 62 -16.97 0.89 -15.80
C GLY A 62 -16.85 0.84 -17.33
N GLU A 63 -17.55 1.70 -18.04
CA GLU A 63 -17.52 1.79 -19.51
C GLU A 63 -16.35 2.64 -20.06
N ARG A 64 -15.52 3.21 -19.16
CA ARG A 64 -14.43 4.11 -19.56
C ARG A 64 -13.10 3.41 -19.52
N THR A 65 -12.32 3.57 -20.57
CA THR A 65 -10.88 3.28 -20.56
C THR A 65 -10.13 4.44 -19.94
N ILE A 66 -9.42 4.16 -18.87
CA ILE A 66 -8.59 5.12 -18.16
C ILE A 66 -7.12 4.86 -18.51
N ARG A 67 -6.42 5.89 -18.90
CA ARG A 67 -4.98 5.87 -19.12
C ARG A 67 -4.28 6.66 -18.02
N ARG A 68 -3.29 6.07 -17.38
CA ARG A 68 -2.50 6.70 -16.31
C ARG A 68 -1.01 6.46 -16.51
N ASN A 69 -0.26 7.48 -16.19
CA ASN A 69 1.20 7.42 -16.10
C ASN A 69 1.60 6.49 -14.94
N ARG A 70 2.61 5.66 -15.17
CA ARG A 70 3.11 4.70 -14.15
C ARG A 70 3.65 5.41 -12.91
N GLU A 71 4.38 6.52 -13.07
CA GLU A 71 4.87 7.32 -11.95
C GLU A 71 3.74 7.86 -11.07
N THR A 72 2.64 8.29 -11.69
CA THR A 72 1.46 8.76 -10.96
C THR A 72 0.86 7.63 -10.09
N ILE A 73 0.78 6.41 -10.61
CA ILE A 73 0.26 5.26 -9.86
C ILE A 73 1.20 4.91 -8.71
N LEU A 74 2.51 4.89 -8.94
CA LEU A 74 3.52 4.61 -7.92
C LEU A 74 3.49 5.66 -6.80
N THR A 75 3.46 6.95 -7.16
CA THR A 75 3.36 8.05 -6.19
C THR A 75 2.06 7.97 -5.39
N GLN A 76 0.94 7.72 -6.06
CA GLN A 76 -0.35 7.58 -5.39
C GLN A 76 -0.38 6.39 -4.43
N SER A 77 0.30 5.29 -4.74
CA SER A 77 0.35 4.14 -3.84
C SER A 77 1.00 4.47 -2.49
N ILE A 78 2.07 5.24 -2.50
CA ILE A 78 2.77 5.69 -1.29
C ILE A 78 1.91 6.68 -0.50
N HIS A 79 1.37 7.67 -1.18
CA HIS A 79 0.56 8.73 -0.56
C HIS A 79 -0.69 8.14 0.11
N HIS A 80 -1.44 7.33 -0.61
CA HIS A 80 -2.66 6.68 -0.12
C HIS A 80 -2.39 5.71 1.05
N ALA A 81 -1.30 4.96 0.99
CA ALA A 81 -0.90 4.10 2.09
C ALA A 81 -0.58 4.89 3.37
N THR A 82 0.03 6.06 3.24
CA THR A 82 0.31 6.96 4.36
C THR A 82 -0.97 7.47 5.01
N GLU A 83 -1.97 7.86 4.21
CA GLU A 83 -3.28 8.28 4.72
C GLU A 83 -3.95 7.17 5.55
N HIS A 84 -3.95 5.93 5.04
CA HIS A 84 -4.55 4.82 5.75
C HIS A 84 -3.79 4.40 7.02
N ARG A 85 -2.45 4.47 7.02
CA ARG A 85 -1.66 4.25 8.24
C ARG A 85 -2.02 5.26 9.33
N ALA A 86 -2.16 6.54 8.96
CA ALA A 86 -2.59 7.57 9.90
C ALA A 86 -4.00 7.33 10.44
N GLN A 87 -4.93 6.90 9.60
CA GLN A 87 -6.30 6.55 10.02
C GLN A 87 -6.31 5.38 11.02
N ILE A 88 -5.51 4.35 10.77
CA ILE A 88 -5.39 3.19 11.67
C ILE A 88 -4.78 3.60 13.01
N ALA A 89 -3.71 4.40 12.99
CA ALA A 89 -3.10 4.93 14.22
C ALA A 89 -4.13 5.71 15.04
N GLY A 90 -4.96 6.54 14.39
CA GLY A 90 -6.06 7.27 15.03
C GLY A 90 -7.12 6.35 15.64
N ILE A 91 -7.52 5.28 14.96
CA ILE A 91 -8.48 4.30 15.49
C ILE A 91 -7.93 3.63 16.76
N PHE A 92 -6.69 3.18 16.75
CA PHE A 92 -6.06 2.58 17.93
C PHE A 92 -5.95 3.58 19.08
N ALA A 93 -5.53 4.82 18.80
CA ALA A 93 -5.43 5.87 19.81
C ALA A 93 -6.79 6.19 20.48
N ASN A 94 -7.87 6.23 19.70
CA ASN A 94 -9.22 6.43 20.20
C ASN A 94 -9.70 5.30 21.13
N HIS A 95 -9.10 4.11 21.03
CA HIS A 95 -9.35 2.99 21.92
C HIS A 95 -8.32 2.88 23.06
N GLY A 96 -7.51 3.92 23.28
CA GLY A 96 -6.48 3.94 24.31
C GLY A 96 -5.26 3.06 24.01
N LEU A 97 -5.08 2.63 22.76
CA LEU A 97 -3.99 1.79 22.32
C LEU A 97 -2.99 2.62 21.50
N LYS A 98 -1.79 2.84 22.02
CA LYS A 98 -0.69 3.48 21.29
C LYS A 98 0.22 2.38 20.72
N VAL A 99 -0.18 1.78 19.60
CA VAL A 99 0.52 0.64 18.96
C VAL A 99 1.25 1.01 17.68
N ILE A 100 1.02 2.21 17.17
CA ILE A 100 1.69 2.75 15.98
C ILE A 100 2.23 4.12 16.35
N ASP A 101 3.54 4.28 16.22
CA ASP A 101 4.21 5.56 16.25
C ASP A 101 4.49 5.98 14.80
N LEU A 102 3.86 7.07 14.35
CA LEU A 102 4.00 7.53 12.97
C LEU A 102 5.40 8.10 12.70
N ASP A 103 6.06 8.63 13.74
CA ASP A 103 7.41 9.16 13.63
C ASP A 103 8.45 8.03 13.44
N GLU A 104 8.17 6.82 13.94
CA GLU A 104 9.03 5.65 13.72
C GLU A 104 8.92 5.03 12.32
N ILE A 105 7.88 5.38 11.56
CA ILE A 105 7.63 4.85 10.22
C ILE A 105 7.65 5.93 9.13
N ASP A 106 8.20 7.07 9.44
CA ASP A 106 8.36 8.17 8.48
C ASP A 106 9.60 8.00 7.58
N MET A 107 9.76 8.90 6.63
CA MET A 107 10.89 8.85 5.68
C MET A 107 12.24 9.18 6.32
N TRP A 108 12.26 9.92 7.42
CA TRP A 108 13.49 10.23 8.16
C TRP A 108 14.04 8.98 8.83
N GLN A 109 13.19 8.21 9.49
CA GLN A 109 13.59 6.94 10.10
C GLN A 109 13.98 5.90 9.05
N PHE A 110 13.28 5.87 7.93
CA PHE A 110 13.67 5.03 6.80
C PHE A 110 15.07 5.41 6.29
N ALA A 111 15.36 6.69 6.12
CA ALA A 111 16.68 7.15 5.69
C ALA A 111 17.78 6.75 6.69
N ASN A 112 17.53 6.89 8.00
CA ASN A 112 18.43 6.46 9.04
C ASN A 112 18.70 4.94 8.98
N TYR A 113 17.65 4.14 8.82
CA TYR A 113 17.74 2.69 8.74
C TYR A 113 18.54 2.21 7.51
N GLU A 114 18.35 2.85 6.37
CA GLU A 114 19.05 2.53 5.12
C GLU A 114 20.46 3.16 5.02
N GLY A 115 20.88 3.91 6.04
CA GLY A 115 22.16 4.61 6.04
C GLY A 115 22.22 5.77 5.01
N LEU A 116 21.08 6.34 4.68
CA LEU A 116 20.92 7.49 3.77
C LEU A 116 20.81 8.82 4.54
N GLY A 117 20.88 8.76 5.86
CA GLY A 117 20.97 9.93 6.73
C GLY A 117 22.34 10.59 6.69
N ASP A 118 22.42 11.82 7.20
CA ASP A 118 23.65 12.61 7.28
C ASP A 118 24.73 11.96 8.19
#